data_73b390943e4752a85769affa45ef0dc8
#
_entry.id   73b390943e4752a85769affa45ef0dc8
#
_cell.length_a   1.000
_cell.length_b   1.000
_cell.length_c   1.000
_cell.angle_alpha   90.00
_cell.angle_beta   90.00
_cell.angle_gamma   90.00
#
_symmetry.space_group_name_H-M   'P 1'
#
loop_
_entity.id
_entity.type
_entity.pdbx_description
1 polymer ?
#
loop_
_entity_poly.entity_id
_entity_poly.type
_entity_poly.pdbx_seq_one_letter_code
_entity_poly.pdbx_strand_id
1 'polypeptide(L)'
;LKGETMDSIKVYLCEVHGTLLVSMQNLIQDYAYSFLLYKDGYYNIDSDSKAKLSEQTFVNLRNELSYSRSNFANQIDLLISTKNKVSDLISYSGNSHDTMIANYNFLISGLDTLNNRIIAYEKLHQSQDLKLFKELLVSTRNFMENYSNKARDISSYQSGDLAKIDFAKELAVAFENSNRYLSNRRDIIEEAQKRDKVRWEEILAK
;
A
#
# COMPACT_ATOMS: atom_id res chain seq x y z
N LEU A 1 -38.08 -18.23 30.31
CA LEU A 1 -36.74 -18.22 30.86
C LEU A 1 -36.59 -17.01 31.78
N LYS A 2 -36.66 -17.20 33.10
CA LYS A 2 -36.34 -16.19 34.11
C LYS A 2 -35.36 -16.85 35.08
N GLY A 3 -34.23 -16.20 35.34
CA GLY A 3 -33.21 -16.67 36.26
C GLY A 3 -31.79 -16.56 35.74
N GLU A 4 -30.84 -17.13 36.48
CA GLU A 4 -29.39 -17.08 36.27
C GLU A 4 -28.95 -17.42 34.84
N THR A 5 -29.58 -18.43 34.21
CA THR A 5 -29.30 -18.82 32.82
C THR A 5 -29.58 -17.69 31.81
N MET A 6 -30.66 -16.91 31.99
CA MET A 6 -30.97 -15.80 31.11
C MET A 6 -29.94 -14.67 31.27
N ASP A 7 -29.49 -14.43 32.48
CA ASP A 7 -28.50 -13.40 32.77
C ASP A 7 -27.14 -13.81 32.22
N SER A 8 -26.73 -15.08 32.33
CA SER A 8 -25.53 -15.63 31.69
C SER A 8 -25.55 -15.45 30.16
N ILE A 9 -26.70 -15.75 29.52
CA ILE A 9 -26.87 -15.56 28.06
C ILE A 9 -26.72 -14.08 27.69
N LYS A 10 -27.31 -13.15 28.44
CA LYS A 10 -27.19 -11.72 28.17
C LYS A 10 -25.74 -11.24 28.29
N VAL A 11 -25.04 -11.65 29.37
CA VAL A 11 -23.65 -11.31 29.60
C VAL A 11 -22.77 -11.84 28.47
N TYR A 12 -22.95 -13.10 28.08
CA TYR A 12 -22.25 -13.71 26.94
C TYR A 12 -22.46 -12.92 25.64
N LEU A 13 -23.69 -12.58 25.31
CA LEU A 13 -24.00 -11.81 24.10
C LEU A 13 -23.34 -10.42 24.14
N CYS A 14 -23.38 -9.73 25.27
CA CYS A 14 -22.76 -8.43 25.43
C CYS A 14 -21.23 -8.50 25.33
N GLU A 15 -20.60 -9.42 26.05
CA GLU A 15 -19.15 -9.50 26.10
C GLU A 15 -18.56 -10.10 24.81
N VAL A 16 -19.08 -11.22 24.33
CA VAL A 16 -18.51 -11.93 23.18
C VAL A 16 -18.93 -11.29 21.86
N HIS A 17 -20.21 -11.15 21.62
CA HIS A 17 -20.70 -10.57 20.36
C HIS A 17 -20.46 -9.06 20.31
N GLY A 18 -20.57 -8.37 21.45
CA GLY A 18 -20.21 -6.95 21.54
C GLY A 18 -18.74 -6.70 21.17
N THR A 19 -17.82 -7.49 21.75
CA THR A 19 -16.38 -7.41 21.42
C THR A 19 -16.14 -7.69 19.93
N LEU A 20 -16.79 -8.70 19.37
CA LEU A 20 -16.67 -9.03 17.96
C LEU A 20 -17.15 -7.88 17.06
N LEU A 21 -18.32 -7.31 17.33
CA LEU A 21 -18.87 -6.20 16.54
C LEU A 21 -17.97 -4.96 16.60
N VAL A 22 -17.45 -4.62 17.78
CA VAL A 22 -16.50 -3.50 17.94
C VAL A 22 -15.19 -3.77 17.18
N SER A 23 -14.68 -5.01 17.23
CA SER A 23 -13.47 -5.38 16.50
C SER A 23 -13.68 -5.29 14.99
N MET A 24 -14.82 -5.71 14.48
CA MET A 24 -15.15 -5.57 13.04
C MET A 24 -15.28 -4.10 12.62
N GLN A 25 -15.90 -3.26 13.46
CA GLN A 25 -15.98 -1.82 13.19
C GLN A 25 -14.59 -1.19 13.10
N ASN A 26 -13.69 -1.53 14.03
CA ASN A 26 -12.33 -1.01 14.01
C ASN A 26 -11.52 -1.53 12.81
N LEU A 27 -11.69 -2.80 12.43
CA LEU A 27 -11.06 -3.33 11.21
C LEU A 27 -11.46 -2.53 9.96
N ILE A 28 -12.74 -2.21 9.83
CA ILE A 28 -13.23 -1.40 8.70
C ILE A 28 -12.61 0.00 8.73
N GLN A 29 -12.55 0.60 9.91
CA GLN A 29 -11.97 1.94 10.10
C GLN A 29 -10.46 1.95 9.80
N ASP A 30 -9.71 0.99 10.34
CA ASP A 30 -8.27 0.83 10.09
C ASP A 30 -7.97 0.63 8.61
N TYR A 31 -8.76 -0.22 7.94
CA TYR A 31 -8.64 -0.42 6.51
C TYR A 31 -8.88 0.87 5.73
N ALA A 32 -9.95 1.59 6.05
CA ALA A 32 -10.29 2.84 5.38
C ALA A 32 -9.20 3.90 5.54
N TYR A 33 -8.64 4.04 6.74
CA TYR A 33 -7.54 4.99 6.99
C TYR A 33 -6.23 4.55 6.33
N SER A 34 -5.90 3.27 6.38
CA SER A 34 -4.71 2.74 5.70
C SER A 34 -4.81 2.96 4.19
N PHE A 35 -5.98 2.74 3.60
CA PHE A 35 -6.21 2.99 2.18
C PHE A 35 -6.15 4.48 1.83
N LEU A 36 -6.70 5.35 2.67
CA LEU A 36 -6.62 6.80 2.51
C LEU A 36 -5.17 7.29 2.52
N LEU A 37 -4.38 6.84 3.50
CA LEU A 37 -2.97 7.19 3.62
C LEU A 37 -2.15 6.67 2.44
N TYR A 38 -2.45 5.45 1.98
CA TYR A 38 -1.83 4.89 0.78
C TYR A 38 -2.11 5.76 -0.45
N LYS A 39 -3.37 6.08 -0.69
CA LYS A 39 -3.80 6.91 -1.81
C LYS A 39 -3.16 8.30 -1.75
N ASP A 40 -3.18 8.94 -0.58
CA ASP A 40 -2.65 10.28 -0.40
C ASP A 40 -1.13 10.33 -0.60
N GLY A 41 -0.39 9.37 -0.08
CA GLY A 41 1.05 9.27 -0.27
C GLY A 41 1.45 8.90 -1.70
N TYR A 42 0.70 8.00 -2.35
CA TYR A 42 0.94 7.63 -3.74
C TYR A 42 0.76 8.82 -4.69
N TYR A 43 -0.16 9.73 -4.39
CA TYR A 43 -0.38 10.94 -5.16
C TYR A 43 0.85 11.85 -5.25
N ASN A 44 1.79 11.75 -4.30
CA ASN A 44 3.08 12.45 -4.37
C ASN A 44 4.09 11.78 -5.33
N ILE A 45 3.81 10.56 -5.76
CA ILE A 45 4.63 9.82 -6.74
C ILE A 45 4.07 10.03 -8.14
N ASP A 46 2.75 9.89 -8.27
CA ASP A 46 2.01 10.09 -9.49
C ASP A 46 0.66 10.75 -9.19
N SER A 47 0.46 11.94 -9.71
CA SER A 47 -0.76 12.72 -9.52
C SER A 47 -1.89 12.38 -10.50
N ASP A 48 -1.64 11.50 -11.48
CA ASP A 48 -2.68 11.06 -12.40
C ASP A 48 -3.62 10.04 -11.72
N SER A 49 -4.87 10.43 -11.56
CA SER A 49 -5.92 9.58 -10.97
C SER A 49 -6.25 8.32 -11.79
N LYS A 50 -5.79 8.24 -13.03
CA LYS A 50 -6.00 7.12 -13.96
C LYS A 50 -4.74 6.31 -14.21
N ALA A 51 -3.61 6.68 -13.60
CA ALA A 51 -2.35 5.96 -13.78
C ALA A 51 -2.50 4.50 -13.31
N LYS A 52 -2.10 3.60 -14.20
CA LYS A 52 -2.00 2.16 -13.93
C LYS A 52 -0.59 1.73 -14.31
N LEU A 53 0.34 1.95 -13.40
CA LEU A 53 1.73 1.60 -13.60
C LEU A 53 2.00 0.23 -12.96
N SER A 54 2.35 -0.76 -13.77
CA SER A 54 2.82 -2.05 -13.28
C SER A 54 4.34 -2.10 -13.33
N GLU A 55 4.97 -2.83 -12.43
CA GLU A 55 6.42 -3.09 -12.44
C GLU A 55 6.87 -3.62 -13.82
N GLN A 56 6.07 -4.51 -14.42
CA GLN A 56 6.36 -5.05 -15.75
C GLN A 56 6.41 -3.98 -16.82
N THR A 57 5.59 -2.94 -16.73
CA THR A 57 5.59 -1.82 -17.68
C THR A 57 6.91 -1.05 -17.58
N PHE A 58 7.41 -0.79 -16.36
CA PHE A 58 8.71 -0.15 -16.18
C PHE A 58 9.86 -0.99 -16.72
N VAL A 59 9.87 -2.28 -16.44
CA VAL A 59 10.89 -3.23 -16.93
C VAL A 59 10.90 -3.27 -18.46
N ASN A 60 9.74 -3.39 -19.09
CA ASN A 60 9.62 -3.44 -20.55
C ASN A 60 10.11 -2.15 -21.17
N LEU A 61 9.65 -1.00 -20.70
CA LEU A 61 10.03 0.31 -21.26
C LEU A 61 11.53 0.57 -21.06
N ARG A 62 12.09 0.22 -19.91
CA ARG A 62 13.53 0.30 -19.66
C ARG A 62 14.34 -0.55 -20.64
N ASN A 63 13.91 -1.78 -20.89
CA ASN A 63 14.57 -2.68 -21.83
C ASN A 63 14.51 -2.16 -23.26
N GLU A 64 13.38 -1.64 -23.69
CA GLU A 64 13.20 -1.04 -25.01
C GLU A 64 14.08 0.19 -25.20
N LEU A 65 14.14 1.08 -24.20
CA LEU A 65 15.02 2.25 -24.22
C LEU A 65 16.51 1.85 -24.24
N SER A 66 16.89 0.82 -23.47
CA SER A 66 18.26 0.31 -23.44
C SER A 66 18.67 -0.30 -24.78
N TYR A 67 17.76 -1.06 -25.40
CA TYR A 67 17.96 -1.62 -26.74
C TYR A 67 18.07 -0.52 -27.79
N SER A 68 17.18 0.46 -27.78
CA SER A 68 17.20 1.61 -28.69
C SER A 68 18.48 2.42 -28.54
N ARG A 69 18.94 2.67 -27.31
CA ARG A 69 20.22 3.33 -27.03
C ARG A 69 21.40 2.56 -27.65
N SER A 70 21.44 1.24 -27.46
CA SER A 70 22.51 0.40 -27.98
C SER A 70 22.52 0.39 -29.47
N ASN A 71 21.38 0.30 -30.14
CA ASN A 71 21.26 0.37 -31.59
C ASN A 71 21.71 1.73 -32.11
N PHE A 72 21.34 2.81 -31.46
CA PHE A 72 21.78 4.15 -31.83
C PHE A 72 23.28 4.31 -31.69
N ALA A 73 23.90 3.83 -30.61
CA ALA A 73 25.36 3.83 -30.43
C ALA A 73 26.07 3.05 -31.54
N ASN A 74 25.58 1.86 -31.89
CA ASN A 74 26.14 1.04 -32.96
C ASN A 74 26.06 1.76 -34.35
N GLN A 75 24.95 2.48 -34.60
CA GLN A 75 24.81 3.27 -35.83
C GLN A 75 25.82 4.44 -35.89
N ILE A 76 26.05 5.10 -34.74
CA ILE A 76 27.09 6.15 -34.64
C ILE A 76 28.46 5.58 -34.92
N ASP A 77 28.83 4.44 -34.35
CA ASP A 77 30.11 3.79 -34.56
C ASP A 77 30.30 3.41 -36.02
N LEU A 78 29.26 2.91 -36.69
CA LEU A 78 29.27 2.63 -38.11
C LEU A 78 29.47 3.90 -38.93
N LEU A 79 28.78 5.00 -38.57
CA LEU A 79 28.92 6.29 -39.24
C LEU A 79 30.36 6.85 -39.11
N ILE A 80 30.93 6.79 -37.89
CA ILE A 80 32.30 7.20 -37.60
C ILE A 80 33.30 6.36 -38.42
N SER A 81 33.11 5.05 -38.42
CA SER A 81 33.97 4.15 -39.22
C SER A 81 33.91 4.47 -40.71
N THR A 82 32.70 4.73 -41.23
CA THR A 82 32.52 5.10 -42.65
C THR A 82 33.14 6.47 -42.95
N LYS A 83 32.93 7.46 -42.10
CA LYS A 83 33.56 8.78 -42.20
C LYS A 83 35.08 8.67 -42.26
N ASN A 84 35.68 7.84 -41.41
CA ASN A 84 37.14 7.65 -41.39
C ASN A 84 37.66 7.02 -42.67
N LYS A 85 36.88 6.16 -43.34
CA LYS A 85 37.25 5.54 -44.63
C LYS A 85 37.23 6.50 -45.82
N VAL A 86 36.44 7.58 -45.74
CA VAL A 86 36.25 8.56 -46.82
C VAL A 86 36.80 9.95 -46.43
N SER A 87 37.58 10.04 -45.37
CA SER A 87 38.08 11.31 -44.81
C SER A 87 39.05 12.04 -45.72
N ASP A 88 39.67 11.34 -46.66
CA ASP A 88 40.55 11.88 -47.73
C ASP A 88 39.75 12.48 -48.89
N LEU A 89 38.47 12.09 -49.03
CA LEU A 89 37.61 12.55 -50.13
C LEU A 89 36.62 13.64 -49.70
N ILE A 90 36.14 13.59 -48.45
CA ILE A 90 35.08 14.47 -47.95
C ILE A 90 35.36 14.91 -46.51
N SER A 91 35.38 16.23 -46.29
CA SER A 91 35.36 16.78 -44.92
C SER A 91 33.93 16.83 -44.39
N TYR A 92 33.62 15.98 -43.38
CA TYR A 92 32.32 15.95 -42.71
C TYR A 92 32.47 16.40 -41.27
N SER A 93 31.85 17.53 -40.93
CA SER A 93 31.67 17.98 -39.56
C SER A 93 30.32 17.48 -39.06
N GLY A 94 30.28 16.24 -38.56
CA GLY A 94 29.10 15.68 -37.97
C GLY A 94 28.77 16.33 -36.64
N ASN A 95 27.48 16.42 -36.31
CA ASN A 95 27.03 16.85 -34.99
C ASN A 95 27.38 15.80 -33.92
N SER A 96 27.71 16.26 -32.74
CA SER A 96 27.89 15.36 -31.60
C SER A 96 26.56 14.63 -31.29
N HIS A 97 26.62 13.31 -31.17
CA HIS A 97 25.49 12.48 -30.79
C HIS A 97 25.45 12.23 -29.28
N ASP A 98 26.35 12.83 -28.53
CA ASP A 98 26.47 12.65 -27.07
C ASP A 98 25.21 13.08 -26.34
N THR A 99 24.56 14.15 -26.80
CA THR A 99 23.28 14.62 -26.23
C THR A 99 22.18 13.58 -26.34
N MET A 100 22.09 12.84 -27.45
CA MET A 100 21.09 11.81 -27.65
C MET A 100 21.32 10.62 -26.68
N ILE A 101 22.58 10.17 -26.59
CA ILE A 101 22.96 9.11 -25.63
C ILE A 101 22.71 9.56 -24.20
N ALA A 102 23.04 10.82 -23.85
CA ALA A 102 22.75 11.39 -22.55
C ALA A 102 21.24 11.40 -22.24
N ASN A 103 20.40 11.74 -23.22
CA ASN A 103 18.95 11.73 -23.08
C ASN A 103 18.41 10.30 -22.83
N TYR A 104 18.92 9.28 -23.53
CA TYR A 104 18.56 7.88 -23.23
C TYR A 104 18.96 7.49 -21.81
N ASN A 105 20.16 7.84 -21.38
CA ASN A 105 20.63 7.55 -20.02
C ASN A 105 19.76 8.27 -18.97
N PHE A 106 19.38 9.51 -19.21
CA PHE A 106 18.49 10.28 -18.33
C PHE A 106 17.11 9.61 -18.20
N LEU A 107 16.51 9.21 -19.33
CA LEU A 107 15.19 8.53 -19.32
C LEU A 107 15.25 7.18 -18.60
N ILE A 108 16.26 6.36 -18.87
CA ILE A 108 16.45 5.06 -18.22
C ILE A 108 16.62 5.24 -16.71
N SER A 109 17.48 6.18 -16.29
CA SER A 109 17.70 6.49 -14.88
C SER A 109 16.44 7.05 -14.20
N GLY A 110 15.66 7.86 -14.91
CA GLY A 110 14.38 8.38 -14.46
C GLY A 110 13.35 7.26 -14.18
N LEU A 111 13.26 6.29 -15.11
CA LEU A 111 12.38 5.12 -14.92
C LEU A 111 12.82 4.25 -13.75
N ASP A 112 14.13 3.97 -13.62
CA ASP A 112 14.65 3.20 -12.48
C ASP A 112 14.37 3.92 -11.15
N THR A 113 14.55 5.24 -11.12
CA THR A 113 14.26 6.07 -9.93
C THR A 113 12.79 6.02 -9.56
N LEU A 114 11.89 6.17 -10.53
CA LEU A 114 10.45 6.14 -10.30
C LEU A 114 9.99 4.77 -9.82
N ASN A 115 10.44 3.70 -10.48
CA ASN A 115 10.12 2.32 -10.07
C ASN A 115 10.60 2.03 -8.63
N ASN A 116 11.82 2.43 -8.29
CA ASN A 116 12.36 2.25 -6.94
C ASN A 116 11.57 3.05 -5.89
N ARG A 117 11.10 4.26 -6.22
CA ARG A 117 10.23 5.05 -5.33
C ARG A 117 8.92 4.35 -5.07
N ILE A 118 8.28 3.78 -6.08
CA ILE A 118 7.02 3.03 -5.94
C ILE A 118 7.25 1.81 -5.05
N ILE A 119 8.27 0.99 -5.34
CA ILE A 119 8.58 -0.22 -4.54
C ILE A 119 8.88 0.14 -3.08
N ALA A 120 9.67 1.18 -2.85
CA ALA A 120 10.00 1.63 -1.50
C ALA A 120 8.74 2.11 -0.75
N TYR A 121 7.87 2.84 -1.43
CA TYR A 121 6.62 3.33 -0.86
C TYR A 121 5.67 2.18 -0.50
N GLU A 122 5.49 1.21 -1.38
CA GLU A 122 4.66 0.03 -1.12
C GLU A 122 5.18 -0.79 0.07
N LYS A 123 6.50 -1.01 0.16
CA LYS A 123 7.11 -1.69 1.30
C LYS A 123 6.89 -0.93 2.62
N LEU A 124 7.05 0.40 2.57
CA LEU A 124 6.82 1.24 3.74
C LEU A 124 5.36 1.14 4.22
N HIS A 125 4.41 1.26 3.29
CA HIS A 125 2.99 1.14 3.60
C HIS A 125 2.64 -0.24 4.18
N GLN A 126 3.14 -1.32 3.58
CA GLN A 126 2.92 -2.68 4.07
C GLN A 126 3.49 -2.92 5.46
N SER A 127 4.66 -2.35 5.76
CA SER A 127 5.36 -2.57 7.03
C SER A 127 4.90 -1.64 8.16
N GLN A 128 4.30 -0.50 7.85
CA GLN A 128 3.85 0.48 8.83
C GLN A 128 2.32 0.54 8.91
N ASP A 129 1.66 0.96 7.83
CA ASP A 129 0.23 1.26 7.87
C ASP A 129 -0.64 -0.01 7.91
N LEU A 130 -0.25 -1.06 7.18
CA LEU A 130 -1.01 -2.32 7.15
C LEU A 130 -0.61 -3.31 8.24
N LYS A 131 0.49 -3.09 8.95
CA LYS A 131 0.97 -4.06 9.94
C LYS A 131 -0.06 -4.28 11.05
N LEU A 132 -0.49 -3.20 11.68
CA LEU A 132 -1.43 -3.27 12.81
C LEU A 132 -2.83 -3.70 12.38
N PHE A 133 -3.26 -3.29 11.18
CA PHE A 133 -4.49 -3.82 10.58
C PHE A 133 -4.42 -5.34 10.42
N LYS A 134 -3.31 -5.89 9.91
CA LYS A 134 -3.13 -7.35 9.77
C LYS A 134 -3.11 -8.06 11.13
N GLU A 135 -2.46 -7.50 12.12
CA GLU A 135 -2.44 -8.05 13.49
C GLU A 135 -3.86 -8.08 14.09
N LEU A 136 -4.61 -6.99 13.97
CA LEU A 136 -6.00 -6.92 14.44
C LEU A 136 -6.90 -7.89 13.66
N LEU A 137 -6.71 -8.03 12.34
CA LEU A 137 -7.45 -8.97 11.49
C LEU A 137 -7.23 -10.42 11.93
N VAL A 138 -5.97 -10.81 12.15
CA VAL A 138 -5.62 -12.16 12.61
C VAL A 138 -6.20 -12.43 13.99
N SER A 139 -6.08 -11.50 14.94
CA SER A 139 -6.62 -11.65 16.28
C SER A 139 -8.15 -11.71 16.28
N THR A 140 -8.84 -10.91 15.46
CA THR A 140 -10.30 -10.96 15.29
C THR A 140 -10.73 -12.28 14.68
N ARG A 141 -10.03 -12.78 13.66
CA ARG A 141 -10.29 -14.07 13.05
C ARG A 141 -10.12 -15.22 14.05
N ASN A 142 -9.04 -15.23 14.80
CA ASN A 142 -8.78 -16.23 15.84
C ASN A 142 -9.89 -16.22 16.91
N PHE A 143 -10.32 -15.02 17.29
CA PHE A 143 -11.44 -14.85 18.21
C PHE A 143 -12.74 -15.46 17.64
N MET A 144 -13.08 -15.15 16.38
CA MET A 144 -14.26 -15.71 15.71
C MET A 144 -14.19 -17.25 15.63
N GLU A 145 -13.10 -17.81 15.15
CA GLU A 145 -12.90 -19.24 14.97
C GLU A 145 -13.00 -20.00 16.31
N ASN A 146 -12.52 -19.42 17.38
CA ASN A 146 -12.57 -20.03 18.70
C ASN A 146 -13.95 -19.91 19.37
N TYR A 147 -14.77 -18.92 18.99
CA TYR A 147 -16.12 -18.75 19.55
C TYR A 147 -17.22 -19.31 18.67
N SER A 148 -17.11 -19.27 17.33
CA SER A 148 -18.18 -19.70 16.42
C SER A 148 -18.22 -21.21 16.21
N ASN A 149 -17.10 -21.91 16.35
CA ASN A 149 -16.95 -23.33 15.98
C ASN A 149 -17.08 -24.33 17.13
N LYS A 150 -17.32 -23.89 18.36
CA LYS A 150 -17.45 -24.78 19.52
C LYS A 150 -18.79 -24.60 20.19
N ALA A 151 -19.58 -25.70 20.28
CA ALA A 151 -20.73 -25.75 21.16
C ALA A 151 -20.26 -25.49 22.59
N ARG A 152 -20.73 -24.39 23.19
CA ARG A 152 -20.40 -24.01 24.55
C ARG A 152 -21.67 -24.01 25.40
N ASP A 153 -21.52 -24.44 26.63
CA ASP A 153 -22.57 -24.22 27.62
C ASP A 153 -22.56 -22.75 28.06
N ILE A 154 -23.46 -21.97 27.48
CA ILE A 154 -23.60 -20.54 27.76
C ILE A 154 -24.35 -20.33 29.07
N SER A 155 -25.00 -21.35 29.61
CA SER A 155 -25.85 -21.25 30.80
C SER A 155 -25.07 -20.93 32.08
N SER A 156 -23.77 -21.23 32.09
CA SER A 156 -22.88 -21.01 33.23
C SER A 156 -21.90 -19.83 33.01
N TYR A 157 -22.03 -19.08 31.91
CA TYR A 157 -21.13 -17.96 31.60
C TYR A 157 -21.28 -16.81 32.60
N GLN A 158 -20.16 -16.31 33.12
CA GLN A 158 -20.12 -15.21 34.08
C GLN A 158 -19.40 -13.99 33.50
N SER A 159 -19.75 -12.81 33.97
CA SER A 159 -19.10 -11.58 33.60
C SER A 159 -17.60 -11.64 33.88
N GLY A 160 -16.79 -11.23 32.89
CA GLY A 160 -15.35 -11.27 32.95
C GLY A 160 -14.71 -12.61 32.56
N ASP A 161 -15.49 -13.64 32.21
CA ASP A 161 -14.92 -14.91 31.73
C ASP A 161 -14.16 -14.73 30.42
N LEU A 162 -14.61 -13.82 29.57
CA LEU A 162 -13.89 -13.47 28.32
C LEU A 162 -12.47 -12.98 28.60
N ALA A 163 -12.28 -12.14 29.58
CA ALA A 163 -10.98 -11.56 29.91
C ALA A 163 -9.92 -12.58 30.43
N LYS A 164 -10.37 -13.79 30.80
CA LYS A 164 -9.47 -14.88 31.26
C LYS A 164 -8.86 -15.65 30.09
N ILE A 165 -9.38 -15.50 28.89
CA ILE A 165 -9.05 -16.30 27.71
C ILE A 165 -7.92 -15.63 26.92
N ASP A 166 -6.89 -16.38 26.55
CA ASP A 166 -5.67 -15.82 25.97
C ASP A 166 -5.91 -15.14 24.61
N PHE A 167 -6.67 -15.76 23.69
CA PHE A 167 -6.97 -15.12 22.41
C PHE A 167 -7.87 -13.86 22.54
N ALA A 168 -8.63 -13.71 23.63
CA ALA A 168 -9.35 -12.48 23.91
C ALA A 168 -8.41 -11.38 24.43
N LYS A 169 -7.40 -11.75 25.21
CA LYS A 169 -6.31 -10.82 25.60
C LYS A 169 -5.48 -10.39 24.40
N GLU A 170 -5.13 -11.32 23.50
CA GLU A 170 -4.44 -11.00 22.25
C GLU A 170 -5.23 -10.01 21.39
N LEU A 171 -6.54 -10.22 21.26
CA LEU A 171 -7.42 -9.29 20.55
C LEU A 171 -7.45 -7.92 21.23
N ALA A 172 -7.53 -7.86 22.55
CA ALA A 172 -7.51 -6.60 23.29
C ALA A 172 -6.21 -5.83 23.09
N VAL A 173 -5.05 -6.52 23.08
CA VAL A 173 -3.74 -5.92 22.80
C VAL A 173 -3.64 -5.41 21.37
N ALA A 174 -4.09 -6.19 20.40
CA ALA A 174 -4.10 -5.78 19.00
C ALA A 174 -4.98 -4.54 18.77
N PHE A 175 -6.14 -4.51 19.41
CA PHE A 175 -7.06 -3.38 19.41
C PHE A 175 -6.46 -2.11 20.02
N GLU A 176 -5.82 -2.22 21.18
CA GLU A 176 -5.17 -1.09 21.83
C GLU A 176 -4.02 -0.54 20.98
N ASN A 177 -3.21 -1.42 20.40
CA ASN A 177 -2.12 -1.03 19.50
C ASN A 177 -2.63 -0.29 18.27
N SER A 178 -3.70 -0.77 17.65
CA SER A 178 -4.33 -0.11 16.52
C SER A 178 -4.89 1.27 16.89
N ASN A 179 -5.65 1.37 17.97
CA ASN A 179 -6.20 2.65 18.43
C ASN A 179 -5.10 3.67 18.76
N ARG A 180 -4.02 3.25 19.41
CA ARG A 180 -2.89 4.12 19.71
C ARG A 180 -2.20 4.60 18.44
N TYR A 181 -2.03 3.74 17.45
CA TYR A 181 -1.45 4.09 16.16
C TYR A 181 -2.30 5.13 15.42
N LEU A 182 -3.62 4.90 15.34
CA LEU A 182 -4.55 5.84 14.70
C LEU A 182 -4.60 7.17 15.42
N SER A 183 -4.62 7.14 16.76
CA SER A 183 -4.60 8.36 17.57
C SER A 183 -3.33 9.20 17.32
N ASN A 184 -2.17 8.55 17.24
CA ASN A 184 -0.90 9.22 16.96
C ASN A 184 -0.81 9.79 15.53
N ARG A 185 -1.63 9.32 14.61
CA ARG A 185 -1.69 9.78 13.21
C ARG A 185 -2.93 10.58 12.88
N ARG A 186 -3.69 10.97 13.86
CA ARG A 186 -4.96 11.67 13.67
C ARG A 186 -4.83 12.90 12.77
N ASP A 187 -3.86 13.76 13.03
CA ASP A 187 -3.66 14.98 12.25
C ASP A 187 -3.30 14.67 10.79
N ILE A 188 -2.46 13.64 10.57
CA ILE A 188 -2.08 13.19 9.23
C ILE A 188 -3.31 12.67 8.47
N ILE A 189 -4.15 11.88 9.14
CA ILE A 189 -5.39 11.33 8.58
C ILE A 189 -6.37 12.45 8.23
N GLU A 190 -6.58 13.42 9.13
CA GLU A 190 -7.45 14.58 8.90
C GLU A 190 -6.97 15.42 7.70
N GLU A 191 -5.68 15.65 7.58
CA GLU A 191 -5.09 16.35 6.44
C GLU A 191 -5.24 15.56 5.12
N ALA A 192 -5.04 14.24 5.15
CA ALA A 192 -5.27 13.37 4.00
C ALA A 192 -6.74 13.38 3.55
N GLN A 193 -7.68 13.38 4.50
CA GLN A 193 -9.12 13.49 4.22
C GLN A 193 -9.47 14.82 3.53
N LYS A 194 -8.91 15.93 3.99
CA LYS A 194 -9.11 17.25 3.36
C LYS A 194 -8.60 17.26 1.92
N ARG A 195 -7.39 16.74 1.69
CA ARG A 195 -6.80 16.65 0.34
C ARG A 195 -7.61 15.72 -0.56
N ASP A 196 -8.06 14.59 -0.06
CA ASP A 196 -8.87 13.64 -0.82
C ASP A 196 -10.21 14.25 -1.25
N LYS A 197 -10.85 15.00 -0.36
CA LYS A 197 -12.10 15.71 -0.68
C LYS A 197 -11.91 16.71 -1.81
N VAL A 198 -10.87 17.55 -1.75
CA VAL A 198 -10.57 18.52 -2.82
C VAL A 198 -10.33 17.82 -4.15
N ARG A 199 -9.56 16.73 -4.16
CA ARG A 199 -9.29 15.93 -5.38
C ARG A 199 -10.58 15.35 -5.98
N TRP A 200 -11.50 14.89 -5.14
CA TRP A 200 -12.80 14.40 -5.63
C TRP A 200 -13.66 15.53 -6.23
N GLU A 201 -13.67 16.70 -5.61
CA GLU A 201 -14.38 17.87 -6.14
C GLU A 201 -13.82 18.29 -7.51
N GLU A 202 -12.48 18.26 -7.69
CA GLU A 202 -11.84 18.54 -8.98
C GLU A 202 -12.14 17.49 -10.06
N ILE A 203 -12.27 16.22 -9.69
CA ILE A 203 -12.62 15.12 -10.63
C ILE A 203 -14.07 15.24 -11.07
N LEU A 204 -14.99 15.60 -10.17
CA LEU A 204 -16.42 15.73 -10.47
C LEU A 204 -16.74 17.02 -11.26
N ALA A 205 -15.85 18.02 -11.24
CA ALA A 205 -16.02 19.26 -11.99
C ALA A 205 -15.57 19.16 -13.47
N LYS A 206 -14.93 18.05 -13.86
CA LYS A 206 -14.47 17.75 -15.23
C LYS A 206 -15.46 16.88 -15.98
#